data_a5cd10919cf607280bfa498f319c4614
#
_entry.id   a5cd10919cf607280bfa498f319c4614
#
_cell.length_a   1.000
_cell.length_b   1.000
_cell.length_c   1.000
_cell.angle_alpha   90.00
_cell.angle_beta   90.00
_cell.angle_gamma   90.00
#
_symmetry.space_group_name_H-M   'P 1'
#
loop_
_entity.id
_entity.type
_entity.pdbx_description
1 polymer ?
#
loop_
_entity_poly.entity_id
_entity_poly.type
_entity_poly.pdbx_seq_one_letter_code
_entity_poly.pdbx_strand_id
1 'polypeptide(L)'
;MQKFEKKTKIFATIGPSSDNHDMMKALFEAGMNVIRLNFSHGDHEEQRNKIVIAQQIEKEENQLIGVDLDTKGPEIRTGRFVGKHVVVKKGDKIVLEMGCEDANGNDKLGGKQDDGTILMGITYTGLIHDVNNGHHVRMDDGKLDMVVTGKDEAKGVIYCEATTNDDIKDERGVNCPDTHLSMPYVSEQDRKDLIFGCEQHVNYCSASFVRDKQDIDDIRKIFNENGGKQIKIISKVENTEAIRNIDDVIKYSDGLMVARGDMGVQIPAEDVPVVQMRMIKGARKLGKPIVVATQMLDSMMHSPFPTRAEVSDVANAVLSGADAVMLSGESANGDYPLESVTMQAKICARMEKELDYEKLAKEGFAMSRRQEADAMANAVVNAAYLTDSKLIVCFSKYLESAKRLSHCRPVCPVLFETSNHDAAYDSILYWGVYPALVEKVPSSLKEMEAEAVALAKRYGIPAGSNIIVTGSDPVNSKDTNFMKIVTLEK
;
A
#
# COMPACT_ATOMS: atom_id res chain seq x y z
N MET A 1 -22.77 4.93 -6.98
CA MET A 1 -22.56 4.71 -5.52
C MET A 1 -22.05 3.28 -5.31
N GLN A 2 -20.87 3.13 -4.74
CA GLN A 2 -20.27 1.83 -4.42
C GLN A 2 -21.15 1.06 -3.43
N LYS A 3 -21.49 -0.18 -3.74
CA LYS A 3 -22.22 -1.07 -2.82
C LYS A 3 -21.26 -1.69 -1.82
N PHE A 4 -21.74 -2.09 -0.64
CA PHE A 4 -20.93 -2.78 0.39
C PHE A 4 -20.65 -4.25 0.00
N GLU A 5 -20.16 -4.48 -1.21
CA GLU A 5 -20.00 -5.84 -1.75
C GLU A 5 -18.77 -6.58 -1.20
N LYS A 6 -17.76 -5.84 -0.77
CA LYS A 6 -16.53 -6.38 -0.19
C LYS A 6 -16.05 -5.53 0.98
N LYS A 7 -15.24 -6.07 1.85
CA LYS A 7 -14.66 -5.40 3.02
C LYS A 7 -13.16 -5.09 2.83
N THR A 8 -12.45 -5.96 2.11
CA THR A 8 -11.04 -5.75 1.73
C THR A 8 -10.94 -4.58 0.76
N LYS A 9 -10.04 -3.65 1.01
CA LYS A 9 -9.86 -2.45 0.19
C LYS A 9 -9.03 -2.74 -1.06
N ILE A 10 -9.23 -1.95 -2.12
CA ILE A 10 -8.46 -2.06 -3.36
C ILE A 10 -7.74 -0.74 -3.63
N PHE A 11 -6.41 -0.82 -3.74
CA PHE A 11 -5.58 0.21 -4.35
C PHE A 11 -5.48 -0.07 -5.83
N ALA A 12 -5.74 0.92 -6.67
CA ALA A 12 -5.46 0.84 -8.10
C ALA A 12 -4.46 1.93 -8.49
N THR A 13 -3.36 1.53 -9.11
CA THR A 13 -2.40 2.49 -9.67
C THR A 13 -3.01 3.12 -10.91
N ILE A 14 -3.02 4.46 -10.95
CA ILE A 14 -3.54 5.23 -12.06
C ILE A 14 -2.41 5.61 -13.00
N GLY A 15 -2.56 5.20 -14.25
CA GLY A 15 -1.59 5.44 -15.33
C GLY A 15 -2.28 5.56 -16.69
N PRO A 16 -1.54 5.51 -17.79
CA PRO A 16 -2.05 5.80 -19.14
C PRO A 16 -3.33 5.06 -19.55
N SER A 17 -3.57 3.86 -19.01
CA SER A 17 -4.80 3.09 -19.28
C SER A 17 -6.01 3.52 -18.44
N SER A 18 -5.80 4.35 -17.40
CA SER A 18 -6.84 4.66 -16.41
C SER A 18 -6.89 6.13 -15.95
N ASP A 19 -6.09 7.03 -16.54
CA ASP A 19 -5.93 8.42 -16.11
C ASP A 19 -7.00 9.40 -16.66
N ASN A 20 -8.10 8.86 -17.18
CA ASN A 20 -9.24 9.64 -17.62
C ASN A 20 -10.45 9.44 -16.71
N HIS A 21 -11.37 10.43 -16.71
CA HIS A 21 -12.55 10.46 -15.85
C HIS A 21 -13.41 9.20 -15.95
N ASP A 22 -13.76 8.78 -17.17
CA ASP A 22 -14.72 7.69 -17.37
C ASP A 22 -14.16 6.35 -16.89
N MET A 23 -12.89 6.06 -17.19
CA MET A 23 -12.25 4.85 -16.72
C MET A 23 -12.04 4.88 -15.22
N MET A 24 -11.54 5.99 -14.64
CA MET A 24 -11.34 6.09 -13.19
C MET A 24 -12.65 5.92 -12.43
N LYS A 25 -13.76 6.49 -12.95
CA LYS A 25 -15.10 6.30 -12.40
C LYS A 25 -15.55 4.84 -12.51
N ALA A 26 -15.30 4.19 -13.65
CA ALA A 26 -15.60 2.76 -13.81
C ALA A 26 -14.80 1.89 -12.83
N LEU A 27 -13.51 2.18 -12.61
CA LEU A 27 -12.70 1.50 -11.59
C LEU A 27 -13.25 1.70 -10.18
N PHE A 28 -13.68 2.92 -9.86
CA PHE A 28 -14.32 3.21 -8.58
C PHE A 28 -15.61 2.40 -8.39
N GLU A 29 -16.49 2.38 -9.38
CA GLU A 29 -17.72 1.59 -9.35
C GLU A 29 -17.47 0.08 -9.28
N ALA A 30 -16.38 -0.41 -9.89
CA ALA A 30 -15.93 -1.79 -9.81
C ALA A 30 -15.33 -2.18 -8.45
N GLY A 31 -15.04 -1.20 -7.57
CA GLY A 31 -14.63 -1.46 -6.20
C GLY A 31 -13.28 -0.89 -5.78
N MET A 32 -12.63 -0.04 -6.57
CA MET A 32 -11.45 0.73 -6.16
C MET A 32 -11.81 1.64 -4.97
N ASN A 33 -10.93 1.70 -3.97
CA ASN A 33 -11.09 2.56 -2.79
C ASN A 33 -10.03 3.66 -2.72
N VAL A 34 -8.84 3.38 -3.26
CA VAL A 34 -7.69 4.29 -3.22
C VAL A 34 -7.05 4.35 -4.59
N ILE A 35 -6.82 5.55 -5.12
CA ILE A 35 -5.93 5.77 -6.25
C ILE A 35 -4.49 5.81 -5.75
N ARG A 36 -3.62 5.01 -6.35
CA ARG A 36 -2.17 5.08 -6.11
C ARG A 36 -1.51 5.88 -7.23
N LEU A 37 -0.79 6.91 -6.85
CA LEU A 37 0.00 7.77 -7.72
C LEU A 37 1.48 7.39 -7.59
N ASN A 38 2.05 6.79 -8.64
CA ASN A 38 3.45 6.37 -8.62
C ASN A 38 4.36 7.53 -9.05
N PHE A 39 5.11 8.10 -8.10
CA PHE A 39 6.02 9.23 -8.34
C PHE A 39 7.38 8.82 -8.91
N SER A 40 7.59 7.53 -9.18
CA SER A 40 8.71 7.09 -10.03
C SER A 40 8.51 7.45 -11.50
N HIS A 41 7.30 7.84 -11.90
CA HIS A 41 6.92 8.17 -13.28
C HIS A 41 6.03 9.41 -13.32
N GLY A 42 6.10 10.13 -14.44
CA GLY A 42 5.32 11.34 -14.66
C GLY A 42 5.83 12.56 -13.88
N ASP A 43 5.18 13.69 -14.08
CA ASP A 43 5.47 14.92 -13.38
C ASP A 43 4.34 15.32 -12.41
N HIS A 44 4.55 16.40 -11.65
CA HIS A 44 3.58 16.91 -10.68
C HIS A 44 2.26 17.37 -11.33
N GLU A 45 2.28 17.81 -12.58
CA GLU A 45 1.07 18.25 -13.28
C GLU A 45 0.19 17.05 -13.65
N GLU A 46 0.79 15.99 -14.18
CA GLU A 46 0.09 14.73 -14.45
C GLU A 46 -0.53 14.15 -13.17
N GLN A 47 0.21 14.13 -12.07
CA GLN A 47 -0.30 13.62 -10.78
C GLN A 47 -1.44 14.50 -10.25
N ARG A 48 -1.33 15.83 -10.37
CA ARG A 48 -2.39 16.77 -9.98
C ARG A 48 -3.68 16.52 -10.77
N ASN A 49 -3.58 16.31 -12.08
CA ASN A 49 -4.74 16.02 -12.91
C ASN A 49 -5.50 14.78 -12.46
N LYS A 50 -4.79 13.71 -12.08
CA LYS A 50 -5.40 12.49 -11.53
C LYS A 50 -6.13 12.75 -10.20
N ILE A 51 -5.55 13.58 -9.33
CA ILE A 51 -6.19 13.99 -8.07
C ILE A 51 -7.47 14.78 -8.34
N VAL A 52 -7.44 15.73 -9.29
CA VAL A 52 -8.63 16.52 -9.66
C VAL A 52 -9.76 15.64 -10.19
N ILE A 53 -9.43 14.65 -11.03
CA ILE A 53 -10.42 13.67 -11.52
C ILE A 53 -11.03 12.87 -10.38
N ALA A 54 -10.22 12.38 -9.42
CA ALA A 54 -10.73 11.65 -8.26
C ALA A 54 -11.67 12.51 -7.42
N GLN A 55 -11.32 13.78 -7.15
CA GLN A 55 -12.16 14.73 -6.41
C GLN A 55 -13.48 15.06 -7.15
N GLN A 56 -13.46 15.05 -8.48
CA GLN A 56 -14.67 15.21 -9.27
C GLN A 56 -15.61 14.00 -9.10
N ILE A 57 -15.07 12.79 -9.18
CA ILE A 57 -15.83 11.54 -8.98
C ILE A 57 -16.39 11.46 -7.56
N GLU A 58 -15.62 11.88 -6.54
CA GLU A 58 -16.13 11.96 -5.15
C GLU A 58 -17.39 12.82 -5.04
N LYS A 59 -17.40 13.98 -5.70
CA LYS A 59 -18.57 14.89 -5.70
C LYS A 59 -19.76 14.28 -6.43
N GLU A 60 -19.52 13.63 -7.57
CA GLU A 60 -20.57 12.98 -8.36
C GLU A 60 -21.22 11.82 -7.62
N GLU A 61 -20.40 10.98 -6.99
CA GLU A 61 -20.84 9.76 -6.31
C GLU A 61 -21.23 9.99 -4.85
N ASN A 62 -20.88 11.15 -4.28
CA ASN A 62 -21.02 11.45 -2.85
C ASN A 62 -20.37 10.36 -1.98
N GLN A 63 -19.16 9.93 -2.37
CA GLN A 63 -18.33 8.93 -1.67
C GLN A 63 -16.88 9.31 -1.81
N LEU A 64 -16.07 9.01 -0.78
CA LEU A 64 -14.68 9.38 -0.72
C LEU A 64 -13.78 8.37 -1.45
N ILE A 65 -12.72 8.88 -2.06
CA ILE A 65 -11.64 8.11 -2.70
C ILE A 65 -10.33 8.49 -2.03
N GLY A 66 -9.60 7.52 -1.49
CA GLY A 66 -8.29 7.77 -0.93
C GLY A 66 -7.27 8.12 -2.03
N VAL A 67 -6.34 9.02 -1.72
CA VAL A 67 -5.22 9.37 -2.59
C VAL A 67 -3.93 8.96 -1.91
N ASP A 68 -3.18 8.07 -2.54
CA ASP A 68 -1.89 7.56 -2.09
C ASP A 68 -0.76 8.06 -2.99
N LEU A 69 0.22 8.75 -2.39
CA LEU A 69 1.47 9.15 -3.01
C LEU A 69 2.51 8.06 -2.75
N ASP A 70 2.91 7.32 -3.77
CA ASP A 70 3.95 6.29 -3.67
C ASP A 70 5.30 6.89 -4.10
N THR A 71 6.22 7.05 -3.14
CA THR A 71 7.53 7.69 -3.37
C THR A 71 8.45 6.79 -4.20
N LYS A 72 9.39 7.41 -4.89
CA LYS A 72 10.46 6.66 -5.57
C LYS A 72 11.39 5.97 -4.56
N GLY A 73 11.75 6.68 -3.50
CA GLY A 73 12.69 6.23 -2.48
C GLY A 73 14.16 6.20 -2.94
N PRO A 74 15.07 5.72 -2.09
CA PRO A 74 16.52 5.69 -2.35
C PRO A 74 16.88 4.57 -3.32
N GLU A 75 16.59 4.77 -4.61
CA GLU A 75 16.85 3.79 -5.66
C GLU A 75 18.23 3.98 -6.29
N ILE A 76 18.95 2.89 -6.49
CA ILE A 76 20.20 2.84 -7.24
C ILE A 76 19.90 2.30 -8.64
N ARG A 77 20.48 2.92 -9.67
CA ARG A 77 20.32 2.47 -11.07
C ARG A 77 21.65 2.31 -11.78
N THR A 78 21.64 1.47 -12.81
CA THR A 78 22.72 1.44 -13.79
C THR A 78 22.71 2.69 -14.66
N GLY A 79 23.85 3.05 -15.24
CA GLY A 79 23.92 3.99 -16.35
C GLY A 79 23.40 3.42 -17.66
N ARG A 80 23.70 4.12 -18.75
CA ARG A 80 23.34 3.74 -20.11
C ARG A 80 24.43 2.94 -20.79
N PHE A 81 24.07 2.15 -21.79
CA PHE A 81 24.95 1.28 -22.54
C PHE A 81 25.09 1.68 -24.00
N VAL A 82 26.26 1.37 -24.60
CA VAL A 82 26.42 1.41 -26.05
C VAL A 82 25.44 0.41 -26.66
N GLY A 83 24.54 0.88 -27.54
CA GLY A 83 23.50 0.04 -28.11
C GLY A 83 22.28 -0.21 -27.20
N LYS A 84 22.17 0.53 -26.07
CA LYS A 84 21.06 0.50 -25.10
C LYS A 84 20.90 -0.80 -24.31
N HIS A 85 21.80 -1.74 -24.44
CA HIS A 85 21.82 -2.98 -23.66
C HIS A 85 23.21 -3.62 -23.68
N VAL A 86 23.44 -4.55 -22.75
CA VAL A 86 24.65 -5.38 -22.74
C VAL A 86 24.30 -6.81 -22.31
N VAL A 87 24.75 -7.78 -23.09
CA VAL A 87 24.57 -9.21 -22.79
C VAL A 87 25.67 -9.65 -21.81
N VAL A 88 25.25 -10.17 -20.66
CA VAL A 88 26.12 -10.70 -19.62
C VAL A 88 25.93 -12.22 -19.53
N LYS A 89 27.04 -12.95 -19.40
CA LYS A 89 27.06 -14.39 -19.19
C LYS A 89 27.67 -14.73 -17.85
N LYS A 90 27.23 -15.80 -17.26
CA LYS A 90 27.81 -16.34 -16.03
C LYS A 90 29.31 -16.52 -16.19
N GLY A 91 30.08 -15.98 -15.22
CA GLY A 91 31.53 -15.94 -15.21
C GLY A 91 32.16 -14.71 -15.87
N ASP A 92 31.37 -13.86 -16.52
CA ASP A 92 31.88 -12.60 -17.06
C ASP A 92 32.38 -11.70 -15.92
N LYS A 93 33.50 -11.00 -16.20
CA LYS A 93 34.07 -10.02 -15.28
C LYS A 93 33.41 -8.67 -15.54
N ILE A 94 32.89 -8.07 -14.47
CA ILE A 94 32.13 -6.82 -14.52
C ILE A 94 32.89 -5.78 -13.68
N VAL A 95 32.98 -4.58 -14.22
CA VAL A 95 33.49 -3.40 -13.53
C VAL A 95 32.35 -2.43 -13.33
N LEU A 96 31.93 -2.21 -12.08
CA LEU A 96 30.97 -1.19 -11.71
C LEU A 96 31.71 0.12 -11.45
N GLU A 97 31.51 1.12 -12.30
CA GLU A 97 32.11 2.45 -12.14
C GLU A 97 31.15 3.36 -11.38
N MET A 98 31.67 4.04 -10.37
CA MET A 98 30.88 4.98 -9.56
C MET A 98 30.62 6.27 -10.33
N GLY A 99 29.34 6.59 -10.53
CA GLY A 99 28.87 7.71 -11.33
C GLY A 99 28.61 7.32 -12.80
N CYS A 100 27.56 7.92 -13.36
CA CYS A 100 27.09 7.65 -14.73
C CYS A 100 27.42 8.77 -15.71
N GLU A 101 28.05 9.88 -15.25
CA GLU A 101 28.37 11.05 -16.04
C GLU A 101 29.88 11.35 -16.00
N ASP A 102 30.40 11.93 -17.10
CA ASP A 102 31.75 12.45 -17.15
C ASP A 102 31.89 13.84 -16.48
N ALA A 103 33.06 14.40 -16.42
CA ALA A 103 33.31 15.71 -15.82
C ALA A 103 32.58 16.88 -16.52
N ASN A 104 32.02 16.68 -17.71
CA ASN A 104 31.25 17.65 -18.46
C ASN A 104 29.73 17.42 -18.39
N GLY A 105 29.28 16.40 -17.61
CA GLY A 105 27.88 16.04 -17.45
C GLY A 105 27.32 15.19 -18.62
N ASN A 106 28.19 14.57 -19.44
CA ASN A 106 27.72 13.65 -20.46
C ASN A 106 27.65 12.22 -19.92
N ASP A 107 26.70 11.44 -20.45
CA ASP A 107 26.57 10.03 -20.10
C ASP A 107 27.85 9.25 -20.39
N LYS A 108 28.38 8.55 -19.40
CA LYS A 108 29.40 7.51 -19.56
C LYS A 108 28.69 6.23 -20.01
N LEU A 109 28.87 5.85 -21.26
CA LEU A 109 28.24 4.65 -21.78
C LEU A 109 29.04 3.40 -21.37
N GLY A 110 28.32 2.49 -20.67
CA GLY A 110 28.82 1.15 -20.36
C GLY A 110 28.84 0.23 -21.59
N GLY A 111 29.27 -0.99 -21.38
CA GLY A 111 29.30 -2.05 -22.38
C GLY A 111 30.54 -2.91 -22.34
N LYS A 112 30.64 -3.85 -23.30
CA LYS A 112 31.77 -4.76 -23.38
C LYS A 112 33.03 -4.04 -23.84
N GLN A 113 34.14 -4.25 -23.12
CA GLN A 113 35.44 -3.64 -23.38
C GLN A 113 36.32 -4.58 -24.24
N ASP A 114 37.42 -4.05 -24.80
CA ASP A 114 38.34 -4.79 -25.68
C ASP A 114 39.01 -5.98 -24.97
N ASP A 115 39.22 -5.88 -23.66
CA ASP A 115 39.76 -6.96 -22.83
C ASP A 115 38.73 -8.04 -22.42
N GLY A 116 37.50 -7.87 -22.85
CA GLY A 116 36.40 -8.79 -22.58
C GLY A 116 35.64 -8.49 -21.28
N THR A 117 36.06 -7.53 -20.47
CA THR A 117 35.33 -7.07 -19.30
C THR A 117 34.06 -6.30 -19.69
N ILE A 118 33.10 -6.21 -18.79
CA ILE A 118 31.87 -5.42 -18.98
C ILE A 118 31.88 -4.24 -18.02
N LEU A 119 31.83 -3.03 -18.56
CA LEU A 119 31.76 -1.79 -17.77
C LEU A 119 30.32 -1.38 -17.60
N MET A 120 29.92 -1.05 -16.34
CA MET A 120 28.59 -0.54 -16.00
C MET A 120 28.73 0.67 -15.07
N GLY A 121 28.13 1.81 -15.42
CA GLY A 121 28.01 2.95 -14.50
C GLY A 121 26.96 2.67 -13.42
N ILE A 122 27.19 3.22 -12.21
CA ILE A 122 26.25 3.12 -11.06
C ILE A 122 25.95 4.54 -10.55
N THR A 123 24.66 4.87 -10.42
CA THR A 123 24.23 6.21 -10.00
C THR A 123 24.66 6.60 -8.59
N TYR A 124 24.70 5.63 -7.67
CA TYR A 124 25.08 5.86 -6.29
C TYR A 124 26.60 5.68 -6.09
N THR A 125 27.30 6.79 -5.94
CA THR A 125 28.78 6.80 -5.83
C THR A 125 29.30 6.29 -4.49
N GLY A 126 28.47 6.31 -3.42
CA GLY A 126 28.81 5.77 -2.10
C GLY A 126 28.83 4.24 -2.04
N LEU A 127 28.31 3.55 -3.05
CA LEU A 127 28.24 2.08 -3.06
C LEU A 127 29.58 1.40 -2.82
N ILE A 128 30.66 2.00 -3.30
CA ILE A 128 32.03 1.48 -3.12
C ILE A 128 32.47 1.37 -1.65
N HIS A 129 31.91 2.21 -0.77
CA HIS A 129 32.17 2.18 0.66
C HIS A 129 31.26 1.19 1.40
N ASP A 130 30.05 0.96 0.86
CA ASP A 130 29.03 0.14 1.51
C ASP A 130 29.21 -1.37 1.24
N VAL A 131 29.69 -1.75 0.05
CA VAL A 131 29.88 -3.16 -0.31
C VAL A 131 31.26 -3.70 0.12
N ASN A 132 31.30 -5.02 0.36
CA ASN A 132 32.51 -5.77 0.65
C ASN A 132 32.62 -7.01 -0.26
N ASN A 133 33.83 -7.58 -0.32
CA ASN A 133 34.03 -8.83 -1.07
C ASN A 133 33.07 -9.93 -0.59
N GLY A 134 32.46 -10.61 -1.53
CA GLY A 134 31.47 -11.66 -1.28
C GLY A 134 30.03 -11.13 -1.17
N HIS A 135 29.78 -9.81 -1.11
CA HIS A 135 28.44 -9.27 -1.21
C HIS A 135 27.87 -9.50 -2.61
N HIS A 136 26.56 -9.66 -2.68
CA HIS A 136 25.83 -9.76 -3.94
C HIS A 136 25.36 -8.38 -4.43
N VAL A 137 25.45 -8.15 -5.73
CA VAL A 137 24.81 -7.04 -6.42
C VAL A 137 23.87 -7.63 -7.46
N ARG A 138 22.59 -7.27 -7.37
CA ARG A 138 21.51 -7.75 -8.26
C ARG A 138 20.98 -6.62 -9.11
N MET A 139 20.69 -6.91 -10.36
CA MET A 139 20.17 -5.92 -11.33
C MET A 139 18.99 -6.50 -12.10
N ASP A 140 18.17 -5.62 -12.71
CA ASP A 140 16.98 -5.98 -13.52
C ASP A 140 16.08 -6.98 -12.79
N ASP A 141 15.55 -6.57 -11.61
CA ASP A 141 14.67 -7.38 -10.77
C ASP A 141 15.28 -8.73 -10.36
N GLY A 142 16.60 -8.74 -10.19
CA GLY A 142 17.36 -9.92 -9.73
C GLY A 142 17.70 -10.94 -10.83
N LYS A 143 17.41 -10.66 -12.11
CA LYS A 143 17.79 -11.54 -13.22
C LYS A 143 19.30 -11.64 -13.37
N LEU A 144 20.01 -10.51 -13.28
CA LEU A 144 21.46 -10.52 -13.17
C LEU A 144 21.85 -10.49 -11.70
N ASP A 145 22.53 -11.54 -11.26
CA ASP A 145 23.18 -11.61 -9.96
C ASP A 145 24.70 -11.70 -10.16
N MET A 146 25.46 -10.97 -9.33
CA MET A 146 26.90 -10.94 -9.36
C MET A 146 27.49 -10.84 -7.97
N VAL A 147 28.70 -11.35 -7.78
CA VAL A 147 29.42 -11.31 -6.51
C VAL A 147 30.57 -10.32 -6.61
N VAL A 148 30.71 -9.46 -5.61
CA VAL A 148 31.82 -8.53 -5.46
C VAL A 148 33.11 -9.34 -5.18
N THR A 149 34.13 -9.17 -6.03
CA THR A 149 35.43 -9.84 -5.94
C THR A 149 36.55 -8.92 -5.49
N GLY A 150 36.32 -7.62 -5.55
CA GLY A 150 37.30 -6.60 -5.13
C GLY A 150 36.79 -5.18 -5.37
N LYS A 151 37.55 -4.20 -4.90
CA LYS A 151 37.27 -2.78 -5.16
C LYS A 151 38.58 -1.99 -5.24
N ASP A 152 38.56 -0.90 -6.01
CA ASP A 152 39.67 0.09 -6.09
C ASP A 152 39.05 1.47 -5.84
N GLU A 153 39.13 1.92 -4.59
CA GLU A 153 38.55 3.20 -4.17
C GLU A 153 39.23 4.41 -4.86
N ALA A 154 40.51 4.30 -5.20
CA ALA A 154 41.21 5.38 -5.89
C ALA A 154 40.73 5.58 -7.32
N LYS A 155 40.28 4.50 -7.96
CA LYS A 155 39.68 4.55 -9.30
C LYS A 155 38.15 4.69 -9.28
N GLY A 156 37.48 4.52 -8.12
CA GLY A 156 36.05 4.54 -8.00
C GLY A 156 35.39 3.34 -8.69
N VAL A 157 35.95 2.13 -8.59
CA VAL A 157 35.42 0.93 -9.25
C VAL A 157 35.28 -0.26 -8.32
N ILE A 158 34.21 -1.04 -8.54
CA ILE A 158 33.97 -2.32 -7.87
C ILE A 158 34.10 -3.42 -8.93
N TYR A 159 34.84 -4.46 -8.60
CA TYR A 159 35.02 -5.64 -9.47
C TYR A 159 34.03 -6.71 -9.05
N CYS A 160 33.27 -7.25 -10.02
CA CYS A 160 32.28 -8.30 -9.80
C CYS A 160 32.48 -9.46 -10.78
N GLU A 161 31.91 -10.62 -10.44
CA GLU A 161 31.80 -11.77 -11.31
C GLU A 161 30.31 -12.15 -11.42
N ALA A 162 29.78 -12.26 -12.64
CA ALA A 162 28.40 -12.67 -12.88
C ALA A 162 28.13 -14.11 -12.46
N THR A 163 27.07 -14.35 -11.68
CA THR A 163 26.63 -15.68 -11.27
C THR A 163 25.46 -16.19 -12.12
N THR A 164 24.78 -15.30 -12.84
CA THR A 164 23.68 -15.60 -13.76
C THR A 164 23.93 -15.00 -15.15
N ASN A 165 23.01 -15.26 -16.09
CA ASN A 165 23.01 -14.62 -17.42
C ASN A 165 21.88 -13.61 -17.49
N ASP A 166 22.08 -12.50 -18.20
CA ASP A 166 21.01 -11.55 -18.52
C ASP A 166 21.37 -10.70 -19.75
N ASP A 167 20.35 -10.06 -20.36
CA ASP A 167 20.48 -9.00 -21.35
C ASP A 167 20.00 -7.69 -20.73
N ILE A 168 20.93 -7.01 -20.03
CA ILE A 168 20.65 -5.81 -19.23
C ILE A 168 20.44 -4.60 -20.14
N LYS A 169 19.36 -3.88 -19.93
CA LYS A 169 19.04 -2.61 -20.62
C LYS A 169 19.49 -1.39 -19.80
N ASP A 170 19.37 -0.20 -20.42
CA ASP A 170 19.66 1.07 -19.77
C ASP A 170 18.87 1.27 -18.47
N GLU A 171 19.48 1.93 -17.49
CA GLU A 171 18.86 2.52 -16.31
C GLU A 171 18.09 1.50 -15.44
N ARG A 172 18.61 0.26 -15.31
CA ARG A 172 18.00 -0.79 -14.48
C ARG A 172 18.30 -0.62 -13.01
N GLY A 173 17.32 -0.99 -12.17
CA GLY A 173 17.44 -1.00 -10.72
C GLY A 173 18.61 -1.89 -10.26
N VAL A 174 19.33 -1.42 -9.26
CA VAL A 174 20.44 -2.12 -8.62
C VAL A 174 20.13 -2.35 -7.16
N ASN A 175 20.15 -3.60 -6.75
CA ASN A 175 19.89 -4.04 -5.38
C ASN A 175 21.12 -4.69 -4.78
N CYS A 176 21.41 -4.41 -3.51
CA CYS A 176 22.52 -4.99 -2.78
C CYS A 176 21.99 -5.71 -1.53
N PRO A 177 21.52 -6.98 -1.67
CA PRO A 177 21.02 -7.74 -0.54
C PRO A 177 22.06 -7.79 0.60
N ASP A 178 21.57 -7.75 1.83
CA ASP A 178 22.42 -7.80 3.04
C ASP A 178 23.46 -6.68 3.22
N THR A 179 23.39 -5.63 2.39
CA THR A 179 24.27 -4.45 2.48
C THR A 179 23.50 -3.28 3.08
N HIS A 180 24.06 -2.69 4.14
CA HIS A 180 23.57 -1.41 4.62
C HIS A 180 24.03 -0.29 3.68
N LEU A 181 23.09 0.45 3.11
CA LEU A 181 23.36 1.56 2.22
C LEU A 181 23.39 2.87 3.01
N SER A 182 24.52 3.56 3.02
CA SER A 182 24.71 4.81 3.76
C SER A 182 24.11 6.04 3.08
N MET A 183 23.42 5.86 1.94
CA MET A 183 22.75 6.94 1.23
C MET A 183 21.61 7.56 2.03
N PRO A 184 21.39 8.90 1.92
CA PRO A 184 20.25 9.56 2.53
C PRO A 184 18.95 8.89 2.09
N TYR A 185 18.02 8.69 3.03
CA TYR A 185 16.75 8.04 2.72
C TYR A 185 15.86 8.91 1.82
N VAL A 186 15.70 10.19 2.16
CA VAL A 186 14.93 11.13 1.35
C VAL A 186 15.84 11.84 0.35
N SER A 187 15.66 11.58 -0.93
CA SER A 187 16.31 12.31 -2.01
C SER A 187 15.75 13.73 -2.14
N GLU A 188 16.43 14.61 -2.88
CA GLU A 188 15.89 15.95 -3.18
C GLU A 188 14.60 15.88 -4.01
N GLN A 189 14.47 14.88 -4.88
CA GLN A 189 13.25 14.67 -5.65
C GLN A 189 12.12 14.17 -4.74
N ASP A 190 12.35 13.15 -3.91
CA ASP A 190 11.34 12.68 -2.95
C ASP A 190 10.89 13.81 -2.03
N ARG A 191 11.81 14.68 -1.60
CA ARG A 191 11.43 15.85 -0.79
C ARG A 191 10.46 16.78 -1.52
N LYS A 192 10.67 17.03 -2.81
CA LYS A 192 9.74 17.83 -3.63
C LYS A 192 8.39 17.14 -3.78
N ASP A 193 8.41 15.84 -3.99
CA ASP A 193 7.21 15.03 -4.15
C ASP A 193 6.39 14.97 -2.84
N LEU A 194 7.05 14.83 -1.70
CA LEU A 194 6.40 14.87 -0.38
C LEU A 194 5.78 16.25 -0.08
N ILE A 195 6.47 17.34 -0.42
CA ILE A 195 5.92 18.71 -0.28
C ILE A 195 4.72 18.89 -1.21
N PHE A 196 4.81 18.44 -2.46
CA PHE A 196 3.67 18.44 -3.39
C PHE A 196 2.49 17.64 -2.82
N GLY A 197 2.73 16.49 -2.19
CA GLY A 197 1.69 15.72 -1.49
C GLY A 197 0.99 16.53 -0.38
N CYS A 198 1.75 17.32 0.38
CA CYS A 198 1.18 18.23 1.38
C CYS A 198 0.28 19.31 0.74
N GLU A 199 0.75 19.95 -0.35
CA GLU A 199 0.01 20.97 -1.09
C GLU A 199 -1.28 20.42 -1.73
N GLN A 200 -1.25 19.19 -2.19
CA GLN A 200 -2.42 18.51 -2.80
C GLN A 200 -3.30 17.80 -1.78
N HIS A 201 -2.97 17.85 -0.49
CA HIS A 201 -3.73 17.21 0.58
C HIS A 201 -3.96 15.70 0.34
N VAL A 202 -2.91 14.99 -0.11
CA VAL A 202 -3.00 13.52 -0.24
C VAL A 202 -3.27 12.89 1.12
N ASN A 203 -3.91 11.72 1.13
CA ASN A 203 -4.31 11.07 2.37
C ASN A 203 -3.22 10.14 2.91
N TYR A 204 -2.50 9.49 1.99
CA TYR A 204 -1.50 8.48 2.31
C TYR A 204 -0.21 8.74 1.55
N CYS A 205 0.88 8.25 2.13
CA CYS A 205 2.18 8.19 1.50
C CYS A 205 2.73 6.77 1.65
N SER A 206 2.77 6.02 0.57
CA SER A 206 3.47 4.74 0.49
C SER A 206 4.96 5.01 0.33
N ALA A 207 5.69 4.83 1.44
CA ALA A 207 7.10 5.15 1.55
C ALA A 207 7.97 3.97 1.10
N SER A 208 8.63 4.12 -0.06
CA SER A 208 9.46 3.07 -0.67
C SER A 208 10.76 2.86 0.08
N PHE A 209 11.21 1.61 0.15
CA PHE A 209 12.50 1.20 0.71
C PHE A 209 12.78 1.65 2.15
N VAL A 210 11.75 1.80 2.98
CA VAL A 210 11.93 2.09 4.41
C VAL A 210 12.85 1.02 5.03
N ARG A 211 13.85 1.44 5.79
CA ARG A 211 14.82 0.57 6.46
C ARG A 211 14.53 0.43 7.95
N ASP A 212 14.18 1.56 8.58
CA ASP A 212 14.00 1.64 10.02
C ASP A 212 13.08 2.82 10.44
N LYS A 213 13.05 3.10 11.74
CA LYS A 213 12.31 4.21 12.33
C LYS A 213 12.79 5.59 11.84
N GLN A 214 14.10 5.76 11.61
CA GLN A 214 14.64 7.06 11.24
C GLN A 214 14.11 7.52 9.88
N ASP A 215 14.00 6.61 8.93
CA ASP A 215 13.44 6.89 7.61
C ASP A 215 11.98 7.38 7.70
N ILE A 216 11.19 6.78 8.61
CA ILE A 216 9.80 7.20 8.88
C ILE A 216 9.76 8.59 9.53
N ASP A 217 10.65 8.84 10.49
CA ASP A 217 10.76 10.13 11.17
C ASP A 217 11.18 11.25 10.18
N ASP A 218 12.04 10.97 9.21
CA ASP A 218 12.47 11.93 8.18
C ASP A 218 11.29 12.36 7.29
N ILE A 219 10.46 11.44 6.83
CA ILE A 219 9.22 11.78 6.11
C ILE A 219 8.27 12.56 7.02
N ARG A 220 8.06 12.09 8.25
CA ARG A 220 7.16 12.73 9.21
C ARG A 220 7.56 14.18 9.49
N LYS A 221 8.87 14.44 9.56
CA LYS A 221 9.40 15.79 9.72
C LYS A 221 9.03 16.68 8.54
N ILE A 222 9.19 16.21 7.30
CA ILE A 222 8.82 16.96 6.10
C ILE A 222 7.32 17.29 6.12
N PHE A 223 6.47 16.33 6.43
CA PHE A 223 5.02 16.55 6.53
C PHE A 223 4.65 17.57 7.60
N ASN A 224 5.27 17.49 8.79
CA ASN A 224 5.01 18.44 9.87
C ASN A 224 5.43 19.87 9.51
N GLU A 225 6.53 20.04 8.79
CA GLU A 225 7.06 21.34 8.35
C GLU A 225 6.26 21.96 7.21
N ASN A 226 5.50 21.16 6.43
CA ASN A 226 4.80 21.61 5.22
C ASN A 226 3.26 21.46 5.30
N GLY A 227 2.68 21.33 6.49
CA GLY A 227 1.23 21.28 6.68
C GLY A 227 0.57 19.94 6.38
N GLY A 228 1.36 18.86 6.17
CA GLY A 228 0.90 17.51 5.86
C GLY A 228 0.81 16.56 7.07
N LYS A 229 0.66 17.09 8.30
CA LYS A 229 0.66 16.30 9.54
C LYS A 229 -0.37 15.15 9.54
N GLN A 230 -1.48 15.32 8.83
CA GLN A 230 -2.57 14.35 8.70
C GLN A 230 -2.21 13.17 7.79
N ILE A 231 -1.23 13.31 6.86
CA ILE A 231 -0.85 12.29 5.89
C ILE A 231 -0.33 11.05 6.62
N LYS A 232 -0.90 9.88 6.31
CA LYS A 232 -0.50 8.60 6.90
C LYS A 232 0.65 7.97 6.12
N ILE A 233 1.68 7.55 6.83
CA ILE A 233 2.84 6.88 6.24
C ILE A 233 2.58 5.37 6.22
N ILE A 234 2.51 4.81 5.02
CA ILE A 234 2.43 3.38 4.75
C ILE A 234 3.84 2.92 4.38
N SER A 235 4.55 2.31 5.32
CA SER A 235 5.92 1.86 5.05
C SER A 235 5.93 0.62 4.17
N LYS A 236 6.66 0.68 3.06
CA LYS A 236 6.87 -0.45 2.16
C LYS A 236 8.09 -1.25 2.63
N VAL A 237 7.85 -2.53 2.95
CA VAL A 237 8.92 -3.46 3.36
C VAL A 237 9.42 -4.15 2.10
N GLU A 238 10.60 -3.74 1.65
CA GLU A 238 11.18 -4.08 0.35
C GLU A 238 12.61 -4.59 0.43
N ASN A 239 13.25 -4.46 1.60
CA ASN A 239 14.67 -4.79 1.77
C ASN A 239 14.93 -5.60 3.04
N THR A 240 16.10 -6.25 3.11
CA THR A 240 16.50 -7.10 4.23
C THR A 240 16.63 -6.33 5.54
N GLU A 241 17.00 -5.06 5.50
CA GLU A 241 17.14 -4.21 6.69
C GLU A 241 15.77 -3.94 7.34
N ALA A 242 14.74 -3.59 6.54
CA ALA A 242 13.37 -3.46 7.02
C ALA A 242 12.84 -4.76 7.64
N ILE A 243 13.18 -5.92 7.04
CA ILE A 243 12.77 -7.24 7.56
C ILE A 243 13.42 -7.52 8.91
N ARG A 244 14.69 -7.13 9.12
CA ARG A 244 15.37 -7.23 10.41
C ARG A 244 14.74 -6.31 11.45
N ASN A 245 14.39 -5.08 11.07
CA ASN A 245 13.81 -4.04 11.91
C ASN A 245 12.28 -4.08 11.93
N ILE A 246 11.65 -5.17 11.47
CA ILE A 246 10.21 -5.20 11.12
C ILE A 246 9.29 -4.80 12.29
N ASP A 247 9.65 -5.11 13.52
CA ASP A 247 8.84 -4.80 14.69
C ASP A 247 8.81 -3.28 14.97
N ASP A 248 9.93 -2.59 14.73
CA ASP A 248 9.99 -1.12 14.81
C ASP A 248 9.31 -0.46 13.60
N VAL A 249 9.51 -0.97 12.38
CA VAL A 249 8.79 -0.48 11.20
C VAL A 249 7.29 -0.59 11.41
N ILE A 250 6.78 -1.73 11.89
CA ILE A 250 5.36 -1.91 12.22
C ILE A 250 4.91 -0.92 13.29
N LYS A 251 5.72 -0.70 14.32
CA LYS A 251 5.36 0.16 15.46
C LYS A 251 5.25 1.63 15.09
N TYR A 252 6.15 2.16 14.26
CA TYR A 252 6.26 3.59 13.97
C TYR A 252 5.53 4.04 12.71
N SER A 253 5.18 3.13 11.78
CA SER A 253 4.34 3.41 10.61
C SER A 253 2.87 3.60 11.00
N ASP A 254 2.10 4.30 10.17
CA ASP A 254 0.63 4.37 10.29
C ASP A 254 -0.05 3.18 9.62
N GLY A 255 0.52 2.66 8.55
CA GLY A 255 0.15 1.44 7.83
C GLY A 255 1.37 0.76 7.25
N LEU A 256 1.17 -0.39 6.61
CA LEU A 256 2.23 -1.19 6.01
C LEU A 256 1.87 -1.65 4.61
N MET A 257 2.88 -1.82 3.76
CA MET A 257 2.73 -2.47 2.46
C MET A 257 3.75 -3.60 2.30
N VAL A 258 3.26 -4.79 1.98
CA VAL A 258 4.09 -5.93 1.57
C VAL A 258 4.35 -5.78 0.08
N ALA A 259 5.47 -5.17 -0.28
CA ALA A 259 5.86 -4.96 -1.68
C ALA A 259 6.70 -6.14 -2.17
N ARG A 260 5.99 -7.20 -2.61
CA ARG A 260 6.59 -8.52 -2.87
C ARG A 260 7.55 -8.55 -4.04
N GLY A 261 7.40 -7.66 -5.01
CA GLY A 261 8.30 -7.54 -6.16
C GLY A 261 9.73 -7.25 -5.71
N ASP A 262 9.94 -6.10 -5.10
CA ASP A 262 11.26 -5.66 -4.61
C ASP A 262 11.78 -6.54 -3.47
N MET A 263 10.89 -6.95 -2.56
CA MET A 263 11.25 -7.89 -1.49
C MET A 263 11.81 -9.21 -2.05
N GLY A 264 11.20 -9.77 -3.12
CA GLY A 264 11.64 -11.02 -3.73
C GLY A 264 12.99 -10.93 -4.44
N VAL A 265 13.46 -9.71 -4.74
CA VAL A 265 14.84 -9.48 -5.21
C VAL A 265 15.84 -9.53 -4.06
N GLN A 266 15.42 -9.17 -2.86
CA GLN A 266 16.28 -9.02 -1.68
C GLN A 266 16.43 -10.31 -0.87
N ILE A 267 15.39 -11.15 -0.81
CA ILE A 267 15.38 -12.40 -0.04
C ILE A 267 15.03 -13.60 -0.93
N PRO A 268 15.27 -14.85 -0.47
CA PRO A 268 14.80 -16.05 -1.17
C PRO A 268 13.29 -16.04 -1.41
N ALA A 269 12.85 -16.48 -2.58
CA ALA A 269 11.44 -16.41 -2.97
C ALA A 269 10.51 -17.18 -1.99
N GLU A 270 10.98 -18.29 -1.42
CA GLU A 270 10.26 -19.09 -0.43
C GLU A 270 10.06 -18.38 0.91
N ASP A 271 10.86 -17.36 1.22
CA ASP A 271 10.75 -16.58 2.46
C ASP A 271 9.72 -15.44 2.34
N VAL A 272 9.40 -14.98 1.13
CA VAL A 272 8.44 -13.88 0.90
C VAL A 272 7.08 -14.16 1.56
N PRO A 273 6.43 -15.33 1.41
CA PRO A 273 5.18 -15.64 2.09
C PRO A 273 5.30 -15.63 3.62
N VAL A 274 6.44 -16.04 4.16
CA VAL A 274 6.70 -16.07 5.60
C VAL A 274 6.75 -14.65 6.17
N VAL A 275 7.49 -13.75 5.49
CA VAL A 275 7.57 -12.33 5.85
C VAL A 275 6.20 -11.67 5.73
N GLN A 276 5.46 -11.91 4.64
CA GLN A 276 4.09 -11.42 4.46
C GLN A 276 3.18 -11.80 5.64
N MET A 277 3.17 -13.07 6.04
CA MET A 277 2.35 -13.54 7.17
C MET A 277 2.78 -12.89 8.50
N ARG A 278 4.10 -12.72 8.73
CA ARG A 278 4.62 -12.02 9.91
C ARG A 278 4.16 -10.57 9.96
N MET A 279 4.22 -9.87 8.83
CA MET A 279 3.76 -8.48 8.70
C MET A 279 2.27 -8.35 8.96
N ILE A 280 1.44 -9.18 8.32
CA ILE A 280 -0.03 -9.16 8.50
C ILE A 280 -0.38 -9.38 9.98
N LYS A 281 0.24 -10.38 10.62
CA LYS A 281 0.00 -10.68 12.04
C LYS A 281 0.45 -9.52 12.94
N GLY A 282 1.60 -8.93 12.68
CA GLY A 282 2.13 -7.79 13.43
C GLY A 282 1.26 -6.55 13.30
N ALA A 283 0.85 -6.20 12.07
CA ALA A 283 -0.04 -5.08 11.79
C ALA A 283 -1.39 -5.24 12.48
N ARG A 284 -2.02 -6.40 12.34
CA ARG A 284 -3.28 -6.73 13.03
C ARG A 284 -3.19 -6.58 14.53
N LYS A 285 -2.10 -7.08 15.15
CA LYS A 285 -1.89 -6.96 16.61
C LYS A 285 -1.89 -5.51 17.10
N LEU A 286 -1.41 -4.57 16.28
CA LEU A 286 -1.38 -3.13 16.59
C LEU A 286 -2.58 -2.35 16.03
N GLY A 287 -3.50 -3.01 15.33
CA GLY A 287 -4.66 -2.39 14.68
C GLY A 287 -4.26 -1.42 13.57
N LYS A 288 -3.20 -1.74 12.82
CA LYS A 288 -2.71 -0.96 11.69
C LYS A 288 -3.13 -1.60 10.37
N PRO A 289 -3.53 -0.82 9.36
CA PRO A 289 -3.89 -1.36 8.06
C PRO A 289 -2.65 -1.91 7.35
N ILE A 290 -2.84 -2.99 6.60
CA ILE A 290 -1.80 -3.60 5.79
C ILE A 290 -2.29 -3.90 4.37
N VAL A 291 -1.48 -3.50 3.40
CA VAL A 291 -1.70 -3.69 1.96
C VAL A 291 -0.79 -4.82 1.47
N VAL A 292 -1.34 -5.78 0.73
CA VAL A 292 -0.55 -6.76 -0.03
C VAL A 292 -0.49 -6.30 -1.48
N ALA A 293 0.74 -6.14 -1.98
CA ALA A 293 1.01 -5.45 -3.24
C ALA A 293 1.89 -6.27 -4.18
N THR A 294 1.87 -5.85 -5.45
CA THR A 294 2.65 -6.33 -6.59
C THR A 294 2.30 -7.75 -7.05
N GLN A 295 2.25 -7.92 -8.37
CA GLN A 295 2.02 -9.21 -9.05
C GLN A 295 0.76 -9.97 -8.55
N MET A 296 -0.32 -9.23 -8.23
CA MET A 296 -1.55 -9.85 -7.73
C MET A 296 -2.35 -10.52 -8.87
N LEU A 297 -2.49 -9.83 -10.02
CA LEU A 297 -3.17 -10.31 -11.23
C LEU A 297 -2.34 -9.97 -12.48
N ASP A 298 -1.03 -10.15 -12.42
CA ASP A 298 -0.04 -9.66 -13.38
C ASP A 298 -0.35 -10.09 -14.83
N SER A 299 -0.83 -11.32 -15.03
CA SER A 299 -1.23 -11.81 -16.35
C SER A 299 -2.37 -10.97 -16.96
N MET A 300 -3.17 -10.29 -16.14
CA MET A 300 -4.26 -9.42 -16.61
C MET A 300 -3.77 -8.10 -17.22
N MET A 301 -2.46 -7.83 -17.20
CA MET A 301 -1.91 -6.78 -18.06
C MET A 301 -2.23 -7.01 -19.54
N HIS A 302 -2.22 -8.26 -19.99
CA HIS A 302 -2.41 -8.64 -21.39
C HIS A 302 -3.47 -9.73 -21.61
N SER A 303 -4.18 -10.15 -20.54
CA SER A 303 -5.24 -11.15 -20.61
C SER A 303 -6.49 -10.67 -19.87
N PRO A 304 -7.71 -10.87 -20.39
CA PRO A 304 -8.93 -10.48 -19.70
C PRO A 304 -9.26 -11.38 -18.50
N PHE A 305 -8.50 -12.45 -18.28
CA PHE A 305 -8.66 -13.40 -17.18
C PHE A 305 -7.32 -13.70 -16.51
N PRO A 306 -7.29 -13.81 -15.16
CA PRO A 306 -6.09 -14.17 -14.43
C PRO A 306 -5.80 -15.68 -14.50
N THR A 307 -4.60 -16.04 -14.15
CA THR A 307 -4.24 -17.43 -13.88
C THR A 307 -4.88 -17.93 -12.57
N ARG A 308 -4.96 -19.25 -12.40
CA ARG A 308 -5.44 -19.84 -11.14
C ARG A 308 -4.53 -19.55 -9.96
N ALA A 309 -3.22 -19.43 -10.20
CA ALA A 309 -2.24 -19.09 -9.18
C ALA A 309 -2.48 -17.66 -8.63
N GLU A 310 -2.73 -16.70 -9.51
CA GLU A 310 -3.03 -15.32 -9.14
C GLU A 310 -4.35 -15.20 -8.35
N VAL A 311 -5.40 -15.89 -8.78
CA VAL A 311 -6.66 -15.97 -8.02
C VAL A 311 -6.40 -16.51 -6.61
N SER A 312 -5.58 -17.57 -6.49
CA SER A 312 -5.21 -18.15 -5.20
C SER A 312 -4.36 -17.21 -4.36
N ASP A 313 -3.53 -16.38 -4.97
CA ASP A 313 -2.69 -15.43 -4.28
C ASP A 313 -3.52 -14.29 -3.66
N VAL A 314 -4.43 -13.67 -4.43
CA VAL A 314 -5.40 -12.68 -3.90
C VAL A 314 -6.24 -13.30 -2.79
N ALA A 315 -6.73 -14.53 -2.99
CA ALA A 315 -7.50 -15.26 -1.98
C ALA A 315 -6.70 -15.45 -0.68
N ASN A 316 -5.44 -15.86 -0.77
CA ASN A 316 -4.56 -16.04 0.38
C ASN A 316 -4.30 -14.72 1.12
N ALA A 317 -4.13 -13.59 0.43
CA ALA A 317 -3.98 -12.28 1.06
C ALA A 317 -5.20 -11.94 1.94
N VAL A 318 -6.41 -12.13 1.39
CA VAL A 318 -7.69 -11.90 2.11
C VAL A 318 -7.81 -12.84 3.31
N LEU A 319 -7.61 -14.15 3.12
CA LEU A 319 -7.73 -15.17 4.17
C LEU A 319 -6.68 -15.00 5.29
N SER A 320 -5.50 -14.48 4.97
CA SER A 320 -4.45 -14.16 5.93
C SER A 320 -4.76 -12.91 6.75
N GLY A 321 -5.76 -12.11 6.35
CA GLY A 321 -6.24 -10.94 7.09
C GLY A 321 -5.65 -9.60 6.62
N ALA A 322 -5.23 -9.47 5.36
CA ALA A 322 -4.90 -8.18 4.76
C ALA A 322 -6.10 -7.21 4.81
N ASP A 323 -5.83 -5.92 5.00
CA ASP A 323 -6.85 -4.88 4.94
C ASP A 323 -7.11 -4.43 3.51
N ALA A 324 -6.08 -4.46 2.68
CA ALA A 324 -6.14 -4.07 1.29
C ALA A 324 -5.26 -4.95 0.40
N VAL A 325 -5.60 -4.95 -0.89
CA VAL A 325 -4.81 -5.53 -1.98
C VAL A 325 -4.60 -4.46 -3.05
N MET A 326 -3.48 -4.52 -3.79
CA MET A 326 -3.10 -3.48 -4.74
C MET A 326 -2.89 -4.05 -6.15
N LEU A 327 -3.38 -3.32 -7.15
CA LEU A 327 -3.03 -3.49 -8.56
C LEU A 327 -2.00 -2.42 -8.97
N SER A 328 -0.99 -2.82 -9.69
CA SER A 328 0.09 -1.96 -10.21
C SER A 328 -0.06 -1.74 -11.70
N GLY A 329 0.70 -2.45 -12.52
CA GLY A 329 0.64 -2.38 -13.97
C GLY A 329 -0.72 -2.74 -14.54
N GLU A 330 -1.42 -3.69 -13.92
CA GLU A 330 -2.72 -4.20 -14.34
C GLU A 330 -3.77 -3.09 -14.52
N SER A 331 -3.75 -2.09 -13.63
CA SER A 331 -4.66 -0.94 -13.71
C SER A 331 -4.05 0.31 -14.34
N ALA A 332 -2.71 0.42 -14.35
CA ALA A 332 -2.01 1.61 -14.84
C ALA A 332 -1.70 1.58 -16.35
N ASN A 333 -1.22 0.45 -16.86
CA ASN A 333 -0.68 0.28 -18.21
C ASN A 333 -1.27 -0.94 -18.94
N GLY A 334 -2.02 -1.79 -18.25
CA GLY A 334 -2.59 -3.01 -18.80
C GLY A 334 -3.70 -2.72 -19.84
N ASP A 335 -3.98 -3.72 -20.66
CA ASP A 335 -5.03 -3.66 -21.68
C ASP A 335 -6.43 -3.85 -21.06
N TYR A 336 -6.52 -4.35 -19.81
CA TYR A 336 -7.74 -4.73 -19.12
C TYR A 336 -7.88 -4.15 -17.71
N PRO A 337 -7.78 -2.79 -17.53
CA PRO A 337 -7.79 -2.18 -16.20
C PRO A 337 -9.10 -2.39 -15.43
N LEU A 338 -10.25 -2.27 -16.10
CA LEU A 338 -11.57 -2.46 -15.47
C LEU A 338 -11.81 -3.92 -15.07
N GLU A 339 -11.47 -4.86 -15.94
CA GLU A 339 -11.59 -6.29 -15.68
C GLU A 339 -10.69 -6.70 -14.50
N SER A 340 -9.49 -6.12 -14.38
CA SER A 340 -8.54 -6.40 -13.30
C SER A 340 -9.11 -5.97 -11.95
N VAL A 341 -9.61 -4.73 -11.82
CA VAL A 341 -10.26 -4.26 -10.58
C VAL A 341 -11.51 -5.06 -10.27
N THR A 342 -12.34 -5.34 -11.30
CA THR A 342 -13.56 -6.14 -11.15
C THR A 342 -13.25 -7.56 -10.66
N MET A 343 -12.23 -8.21 -11.21
CA MET A 343 -11.82 -9.54 -10.82
C MET A 343 -11.28 -9.55 -9.40
N GLN A 344 -10.43 -8.60 -9.04
CA GLN A 344 -9.90 -8.48 -7.69
C GLN A 344 -11.01 -8.27 -6.66
N ALA A 345 -12.00 -7.41 -6.97
CA ALA A 345 -13.16 -7.19 -6.11
C ALA A 345 -14.00 -8.47 -5.93
N LYS A 346 -14.24 -9.23 -7.01
CA LYS A 346 -14.95 -10.51 -6.96
C LYS A 346 -14.25 -11.55 -6.10
N ILE A 347 -12.91 -11.66 -6.21
CA ILE A 347 -12.14 -12.59 -5.39
C ILE A 347 -12.22 -12.19 -3.92
N CYS A 348 -12.02 -10.91 -3.60
CA CYS A 348 -12.15 -10.39 -2.23
C CYS A 348 -13.52 -10.72 -1.65
N ALA A 349 -14.60 -10.33 -2.32
CA ALA A 349 -15.97 -10.55 -1.88
C ALA A 349 -16.30 -12.04 -1.70
N ARG A 350 -15.75 -12.90 -2.57
CA ARG A 350 -15.97 -14.36 -2.48
C ARG A 350 -15.24 -14.95 -1.29
N MET A 351 -13.99 -14.56 -1.07
CA MET A 351 -13.18 -15.09 0.04
C MET A 351 -13.64 -14.59 1.41
N GLU A 352 -14.18 -13.40 1.50
CA GLU A 352 -14.77 -12.88 2.73
C GLU A 352 -15.97 -13.69 3.23
N LYS A 353 -16.64 -14.43 2.37
CA LYS A 353 -17.71 -15.37 2.76
C LYS A 353 -17.20 -16.67 3.37
N GLU A 354 -15.91 -16.99 3.13
CA GLU A 354 -15.25 -18.19 3.67
C GLU A 354 -14.47 -17.91 4.97
N LEU A 355 -14.44 -16.64 5.42
CA LEU A 355 -13.79 -16.28 6.67
C LEU A 355 -14.54 -16.88 7.87
N ASP A 356 -13.78 -17.46 8.80
CA ASP A 356 -14.28 -17.93 10.09
C ASP A 356 -14.46 -16.74 11.04
N TYR A 357 -15.63 -16.09 10.97
CA TYR A 357 -15.93 -14.91 11.76
C TYR A 357 -16.01 -15.18 13.26
N GLU A 358 -16.34 -16.39 13.68
CA GLU A 358 -16.30 -16.80 15.10
C GLU A 358 -14.86 -16.83 15.62
N LYS A 359 -13.95 -17.41 14.86
CA LYS A 359 -12.51 -17.40 15.17
C LYS A 359 -11.96 -15.97 15.16
N LEU A 360 -12.29 -15.16 14.16
CA LEU A 360 -11.85 -13.77 14.07
C LEU A 360 -12.34 -12.92 15.25
N ALA A 361 -13.57 -13.11 15.72
CA ALA A 361 -14.10 -12.44 16.90
C ALA A 361 -13.34 -12.86 18.18
N LYS A 362 -13.00 -14.15 18.32
CA LYS A 362 -12.17 -14.64 19.44
C LYS A 362 -10.75 -14.07 19.40
N GLU A 363 -10.14 -13.97 18.22
CA GLU A 363 -8.84 -13.32 18.04
C GLU A 363 -8.90 -11.83 18.39
N GLY A 364 -9.93 -11.10 17.92
CA GLY A 364 -10.18 -9.69 18.27
C GLY A 364 -10.30 -9.48 19.77
N PHE A 365 -11.04 -10.35 20.46
CA PHE A 365 -11.13 -10.33 21.92
C PHE A 365 -9.76 -10.57 22.59
N ALA A 366 -8.98 -11.52 22.11
CA ALA A 366 -7.65 -11.82 22.66
C ALA A 366 -6.63 -10.68 22.46
N MET A 367 -6.78 -9.88 21.41
CA MET A 367 -5.94 -8.71 21.09
C MET A 367 -6.40 -7.44 21.81
N SER A 368 -7.57 -7.44 22.44
CA SER A 368 -8.16 -6.29 23.13
C SER A 368 -7.24 -5.79 24.26
N ARG A 369 -7.09 -4.47 24.37
CA ARG A 369 -6.31 -3.81 25.43
C ARG A 369 -7.04 -3.75 26.78
N ARG A 370 -8.21 -4.38 26.89
CA ARG A 370 -9.08 -4.39 28.07
C ARG A 370 -9.53 -3.00 28.53
N GLN A 371 -9.74 -2.09 27.57
CA GLN A 371 -10.32 -0.77 27.78
C GLN A 371 -11.82 -0.82 27.45
N GLU A 372 -12.61 0.11 28.01
CA GLU A 372 -14.06 0.17 27.78
C GLU A 372 -14.45 0.22 26.29
N ALA A 373 -13.77 1.05 25.52
CA ALA A 373 -14.03 1.16 24.09
C ALA A 373 -13.69 -0.10 23.29
N ASP A 374 -12.66 -0.87 23.70
CA ASP A 374 -12.34 -2.16 23.08
C ASP A 374 -13.40 -3.21 23.45
N ALA A 375 -13.89 -3.20 24.70
CA ALA A 375 -14.97 -4.08 25.14
C ALA A 375 -16.26 -3.79 24.37
N MET A 376 -16.57 -2.50 24.14
CA MET A 376 -17.72 -2.09 23.34
C MET A 376 -17.60 -2.55 21.89
N ALA A 377 -16.44 -2.35 21.25
CA ALA A 377 -16.23 -2.80 19.88
C ALA A 377 -16.39 -4.32 19.73
N ASN A 378 -15.85 -5.10 20.67
CA ASN A 378 -16.05 -6.55 20.71
C ASN A 378 -17.53 -6.91 20.89
N ALA A 379 -18.27 -6.22 21.77
CA ALA A 379 -19.70 -6.44 21.99
C ALA A 379 -20.51 -6.16 20.73
N VAL A 380 -20.23 -5.05 20.04
CA VAL A 380 -20.86 -4.67 18.76
C VAL A 380 -20.64 -5.74 17.71
N VAL A 381 -19.39 -6.19 17.52
CA VAL A 381 -19.06 -7.17 16.47
C VAL A 381 -19.67 -8.55 16.77
N ASN A 382 -19.64 -8.99 18.05
CA ASN A 382 -20.30 -10.23 18.45
C ASN A 382 -21.84 -10.14 18.31
N ALA A 383 -22.45 -9.01 18.67
CA ALA A 383 -23.88 -8.80 18.48
C ALA A 383 -24.24 -8.84 16.98
N ALA A 384 -23.43 -8.22 16.13
CA ALA A 384 -23.63 -8.26 14.66
C ALA A 384 -23.60 -9.69 14.13
N TYR A 385 -22.65 -10.51 14.60
CA TYR A 385 -22.55 -11.92 14.21
C TYR A 385 -23.76 -12.73 14.68
N LEU A 386 -24.12 -12.64 15.97
CA LEU A 386 -25.21 -13.43 16.56
C LEU A 386 -26.60 -13.07 16.02
N THR A 387 -26.81 -11.84 15.59
CA THR A 387 -28.11 -11.35 15.08
C THR A 387 -28.18 -11.34 13.55
N ASP A 388 -27.17 -11.83 12.84
CA ASP A 388 -27.03 -11.75 11.39
C ASP A 388 -27.26 -10.32 10.87
N SER A 389 -26.74 -9.32 11.62
CA SER A 389 -26.89 -7.91 11.24
C SER A 389 -26.22 -7.63 9.91
N LYS A 390 -26.85 -6.79 9.09
CA LYS A 390 -26.36 -6.51 7.72
C LYS A 390 -25.53 -5.24 7.62
N LEU A 391 -25.53 -4.42 8.66
CA LEU A 391 -24.79 -3.16 8.74
C LEU A 391 -24.53 -2.79 10.20
N ILE A 392 -23.35 -2.24 10.47
CA ILE A 392 -23.04 -1.47 11.66
C ILE A 392 -22.96 -0.01 11.26
N VAL A 393 -23.72 0.89 11.89
CA VAL A 393 -23.58 2.33 11.72
C VAL A 393 -22.89 2.90 12.94
N CYS A 394 -21.70 3.44 12.76
CA CYS A 394 -20.85 3.97 13.81
C CYS A 394 -20.78 5.50 13.71
N PHE A 395 -21.33 6.19 14.70
CA PHE A 395 -21.31 7.65 14.80
C PHE A 395 -20.16 8.09 15.71
N SER A 396 -19.13 8.74 15.16
CA SER A 396 -18.03 9.27 15.95
C SER A 396 -17.25 10.35 15.19
N LYS A 397 -16.72 11.33 15.92
CA LYS A 397 -15.73 12.29 15.38
C LYS A 397 -14.33 11.69 15.31
N TYR A 398 -14.10 10.54 15.95
CA TYR A 398 -12.78 9.97 16.13
C TYR A 398 -12.65 8.68 15.34
N LEU A 399 -11.59 8.58 14.54
CA LEU A 399 -11.23 7.38 13.79
C LEU A 399 -11.14 6.11 14.67
N GLU A 400 -10.72 6.27 15.92
CA GLU A 400 -10.49 5.14 16.83
C GLU A 400 -11.72 4.23 17.01
N SER A 401 -12.94 4.77 16.93
CA SER A 401 -14.16 3.96 17.00
C SER A 401 -14.28 3.00 15.79
N ALA A 402 -14.13 3.52 14.58
CA ALA A 402 -14.16 2.71 13.37
C ALA A 402 -12.99 1.72 13.29
N LYS A 403 -11.80 2.17 13.71
CA LYS A 403 -10.59 1.35 13.76
C LYS A 403 -10.75 0.14 14.68
N ARG A 404 -11.30 0.31 15.89
CA ARG A 404 -11.56 -0.78 16.82
C ARG A 404 -12.56 -1.79 16.26
N LEU A 405 -13.64 -1.32 15.62
CA LEU A 405 -14.59 -2.19 14.95
C LEU A 405 -13.94 -3.00 13.82
N SER A 406 -13.17 -2.35 12.94
CA SER A 406 -12.44 -3.02 11.87
C SER A 406 -11.45 -4.07 12.40
N HIS A 407 -10.75 -3.76 13.50
CA HIS A 407 -9.81 -4.68 14.15
C HIS A 407 -10.47 -6.00 14.56
N CYS A 408 -11.71 -5.94 15.02
CA CYS A 408 -12.50 -7.13 15.38
C CYS A 408 -13.07 -7.88 14.16
N ARG A 409 -12.86 -7.43 12.93
CA ARG A 409 -13.31 -8.08 11.67
C ARG A 409 -14.80 -8.43 11.68
N PRO A 410 -15.71 -7.45 11.67
CA PRO A 410 -17.15 -7.69 11.72
C PRO A 410 -17.65 -8.46 10.49
N VAL A 411 -18.70 -9.28 10.68
CA VAL A 411 -19.34 -10.05 9.61
C VAL A 411 -19.95 -9.15 8.52
N CYS A 412 -20.42 -7.97 8.91
CA CYS A 412 -21.03 -6.99 8.03
C CYS A 412 -20.20 -5.71 7.92
N PRO A 413 -20.42 -4.85 6.90
CA PRO A 413 -19.74 -3.58 6.76
C PRO A 413 -20.03 -2.63 7.92
N VAL A 414 -19.10 -1.72 8.17
CA VAL A 414 -19.20 -0.61 9.12
C VAL A 414 -19.34 0.68 8.33
N LEU A 415 -20.48 1.33 8.39
CA LEU A 415 -20.65 2.68 7.89
C LEU A 415 -20.23 3.64 9.00
N PHE A 416 -19.14 4.36 8.78
CA PHE A 416 -18.57 5.31 9.72
C PHE A 416 -19.03 6.72 9.39
N GLU A 417 -20.03 7.22 10.10
CA GLU A 417 -20.52 8.59 9.94
C GLU A 417 -19.73 9.53 10.85
N THR A 418 -19.11 10.53 10.24
CA THR A 418 -18.26 11.49 10.93
C THR A 418 -18.34 12.87 10.29
N SER A 419 -18.16 13.91 11.11
CA SER A 419 -17.95 15.30 10.66
C SER A 419 -16.47 15.69 10.63
N ASN A 420 -15.56 14.76 10.92
CA ASN A 420 -14.12 14.98 10.85
C ASN A 420 -13.58 14.50 9.51
N HIS A 421 -13.15 15.44 8.69
CA HIS A 421 -12.62 15.20 7.35
C HIS A 421 -11.44 14.21 7.37
N ASP A 422 -10.43 14.45 8.22
CA ASP A 422 -9.25 13.59 8.27
C ASP A 422 -9.62 12.17 8.73
N ALA A 423 -10.49 12.05 9.73
CA ALA A 423 -10.95 10.74 10.20
C ALA A 423 -11.73 9.96 9.13
N ALA A 424 -12.50 10.66 8.28
CA ALA A 424 -13.22 10.04 7.18
C ALA A 424 -12.25 9.44 6.16
N TYR A 425 -11.29 10.22 5.66
CA TYR A 425 -10.30 9.71 4.71
C TYR A 425 -9.41 8.63 5.32
N ASP A 426 -8.89 8.82 6.53
CA ASP A 426 -8.10 7.81 7.22
C ASP A 426 -8.81 6.46 7.34
N SER A 427 -10.14 6.49 7.50
CA SER A 427 -10.95 5.29 7.68
C SER A 427 -11.08 4.42 6.42
N ILE A 428 -10.80 4.97 5.23
CA ILE A 428 -10.88 4.24 3.97
C ILE A 428 -9.96 3.01 3.95
N LEU A 429 -8.79 3.08 4.60
CA LEU A 429 -7.82 1.97 4.65
C LEU A 429 -8.26 0.80 5.54
N TYR A 430 -9.20 1.02 6.46
CA TYR A 430 -9.57 -0.01 7.42
C TYR A 430 -10.57 -0.99 6.82
N TRP A 431 -10.29 -2.26 6.99
CA TRP A 431 -11.09 -3.37 6.49
C TRP A 431 -12.56 -3.24 6.91
N GLY A 432 -13.47 -3.31 5.95
CA GLY A 432 -14.90 -3.26 6.18
C GLY A 432 -15.47 -1.89 6.55
N VAL A 433 -14.64 -0.84 6.70
CA VAL A 433 -15.11 0.51 7.04
C VAL A 433 -15.40 1.31 5.77
N TYR A 434 -16.54 1.94 5.74
CA TYR A 434 -17.00 2.85 4.68
C TYR A 434 -17.33 4.21 5.30
N PRO A 435 -16.56 5.26 5.02
CA PRO A 435 -16.84 6.59 5.56
C PRO A 435 -18.07 7.23 4.93
N ALA A 436 -18.85 7.93 5.77
CA ALA A 436 -19.87 8.88 5.38
C ALA A 436 -19.54 10.22 6.03
N LEU A 437 -19.00 11.14 5.23
CA LEU A 437 -18.67 12.49 5.70
C LEU A 437 -19.93 13.36 5.69
N VAL A 438 -20.25 13.96 6.83
CA VAL A 438 -21.43 14.82 7.05
C VAL A 438 -21.01 16.14 7.66
N GLU A 439 -21.78 17.18 7.46
CA GLU A 439 -21.53 18.49 8.11
C GLU A 439 -21.68 18.41 9.64
N LYS A 440 -22.67 17.65 10.10
CA LYS A 440 -22.99 17.50 11.52
C LYS A 440 -23.49 16.10 11.80
N VAL A 441 -22.87 15.43 12.78
CA VAL A 441 -23.38 14.14 13.30
C VAL A 441 -24.64 14.37 14.16
N PRO A 442 -25.55 13.36 14.23
CA PRO A 442 -26.73 13.40 15.09
C PRO A 442 -26.42 13.81 16.53
N SER A 443 -27.30 14.53 17.17
CA SER A 443 -27.11 15.12 18.50
C SER A 443 -27.75 14.33 19.65
N SER A 444 -28.51 13.28 19.33
CA SER A 444 -29.17 12.42 20.30
C SER A 444 -29.23 10.97 19.80
N LEU A 445 -29.40 10.02 20.74
CA LEU A 445 -29.55 8.61 20.39
C LEU A 445 -30.75 8.35 19.47
N LYS A 446 -31.84 9.12 19.62
CA LYS A 446 -33.01 9.01 18.77
C LYS A 446 -32.73 9.45 17.32
N GLU A 447 -31.96 10.54 17.16
CA GLU A 447 -31.52 11.00 15.85
C GLU A 447 -30.53 10.01 15.20
N MET A 448 -29.60 9.44 15.98
CA MET A 448 -28.68 8.41 15.48
C MET A 448 -29.43 7.18 14.96
N GLU A 449 -30.47 6.73 15.69
CA GLU A 449 -31.29 5.61 15.24
C GLU A 449 -32.04 5.94 13.94
N ALA A 450 -32.67 7.11 13.87
CA ALA A 450 -33.39 7.54 12.69
C ALA A 450 -32.47 7.66 11.46
N GLU A 451 -31.30 8.26 11.64
CA GLU A 451 -30.28 8.40 10.60
C GLU A 451 -29.75 7.04 10.15
N ALA A 452 -29.42 6.14 11.09
CA ALA A 452 -28.96 4.80 10.77
C ALA A 452 -29.99 4.01 9.94
N VAL A 453 -31.29 4.14 10.25
CA VAL A 453 -32.37 3.53 9.45
C VAL A 453 -32.45 4.14 8.07
N ALA A 454 -32.32 5.47 7.94
CA ALA A 454 -32.32 6.17 6.65
C ALA A 454 -31.13 5.73 5.78
N LEU A 455 -29.92 5.67 6.37
CA LEU A 455 -28.71 5.20 5.72
C LEU A 455 -28.84 3.73 5.28
N ALA A 456 -29.31 2.85 6.14
CA ALA A 456 -29.52 1.45 5.80
C ALA A 456 -30.45 1.30 4.58
N LYS A 457 -31.54 2.05 4.52
CA LYS A 457 -32.46 2.07 3.37
C LYS A 457 -31.78 2.62 2.11
N ARG A 458 -31.01 3.71 2.24
CA ARG A 458 -30.25 4.32 1.13
C ARG A 458 -29.24 3.34 0.53
N TYR A 459 -28.59 2.53 1.35
CA TYR A 459 -27.62 1.50 0.91
C TYR A 459 -28.28 0.16 0.54
N GLY A 460 -29.62 0.10 0.50
CA GLY A 460 -30.37 -1.06 0.01
C GLY A 460 -30.39 -2.25 0.98
N ILE A 461 -30.20 -2.02 2.27
CA ILE A 461 -30.35 -3.07 3.29
C ILE A 461 -31.85 -3.49 3.34
N PRO A 462 -32.17 -4.79 3.17
CA PRO A 462 -33.55 -5.23 3.08
C PRO A 462 -34.35 -4.96 4.36
N ALA A 463 -35.64 -4.63 4.19
CA ALA A 463 -36.58 -4.56 5.31
C ALA A 463 -36.65 -5.91 6.04
N GLY A 464 -36.82 -5.88 7.37
CA GLY A 464 -36.74 -7.05 8.24
C GLY A 464 -35.32 -7.45 8.65
N SER A 465 -34.29 -6.82 8.08
CA SER A 465 -32.89 -7.04 8.50
C SER A 465 -32.57 -6.31 9.80
N ASN A 466 -31.65 -6.88 10.57
CA ASN A 466 -31.06 -6.21 11.73
C ASN A 466 -29.88 -5.33 11.29
N ILE A 467 -29.75 -4.17 11.94
CA ILE A 467 -28.58 -3.30 11.90
C ILE A 467 -28.15 -2.99 13.33
N ILE A 468 -26.89 -2.60 13.51
CA ILE A 468 -26.39 -2.12 14.80
C ILE A 468 -26.07 -0.65 14.69
N VAL A 469 -26.58 0.12 15.65
CA VAL A 469 -26.25 1.54 15.85
C VAL A 469 -25.31 1.63 17.04
N THR A 470 -24.17 2.29 16.86
CA THR A 470 -23.17 2.46 17.92
C THR A 470 -22.57 3.86 17.87
N GLY A 471 -22.16 4.35 19.02
CA GLY A 471 -21.62 5.68 19.17
C GLY A 471 -21.29 5.99 20.63
N SER A 472 -21.32 7.28 20.97
CA SER A 472 -21.09 7.74 22.35
C SER A 472 -22.31 8.45 22.92
N ASP A 473 -22.55 8.24 24.22
CA ASP A 473 -23.52 8.99 25.04
C ASP A 473 -22.80 9.48 26.32
N PRO A 474 -22.64 10.78 26.54
CA PRO A 474 -23.12 11.90 25.69
C PRO A 474 -22.51 11.88 24.29
N VAL A 475 -23.29 12.36 23.31
CA VAL A 475 -22.85 12.44 21.91
C VAL A 475 -21.54 13.24 21.82
N ASN A 476 -20.63 12.80 20.95
CA ASN A 476 -19.28 13.36 20.76
C ASN A 476 -18.31 13.19 21.94
N SER A 477 -18.60 12.35 22.92
CA SER A 477 -17.56 11.91 23.86
C SER A 477 -16.53 11.06 23.10
N LYS A 478 -15.31 10.98 23.66
CA LYS A 478 -14.15 10.40 22.97
C LYS A 478 -14.32 8.91 22.65
N ASP A 479 -14.96 8.17 23.55
CA ASP A 479 -15.06 6.72 23.47
C ASP A 479 -16.50 6.27 23.19
N THR A 480 -16.64 5.29 22.28
CA THR A 480 -17.91 4.60 22.02
C THR A 480 -18.32 3.82 23.26
N ASN A 481 -19.53 4.04 23.75
CA ASN A 481 -20.01 3.48 25.03
C ASN A 481 -21.43 2.93 24.98
N PHE A 482 -22.11 2.98 23.80
CA PHE A 482 -23.40 2.34 23.63
C PHE A 482 -23.50 1.57 22.31
N MET A 483 -24.43 0.61 22.27
CA MET A 483 -24.92 -0.02 21.04
C MET A 483 -26.43 -0.28 21.14
N LYS A 484 -27.09 -0.28 19.99
CA LYS A 484 -28.50 -0.66 19.85
C LYS A 484 -28.69 -1.55 18.63
N ILE A 485 -29.39 -2.67 18.79
CA ILE A 485 -29.86 -3.50 17.68
C ILE A 485 -31.18 -2.93 17.19
N VAL A 486 -31.30 -2.67 15.91
CA VAL A 486 -32.50 -2.12 15.28
C VAL A 486 -32.93 -3.04 14.14
N THR A 487 -34.19 -3.50 14.16
CA THR A 487 -34.80 -4.22 13.03
C THR A 487 -35.45 -3.23 12.10
N LEU A 488 -35.10 -3.25 10.82
CA LEU A 488 -35.71 -2.35 9.82
C LEU A 488 -37.16 -2.72 9.59
N GLU A 489 -38.07 -1.77 9.75
CA GLU A 489 -39.50 -1.96 9.49
C GLU A 489 -39.73 -2.32 8.01
N LYS A 490 -40.79 -3.15 7.78
CA LYS A 490 -41.21 -3.59 6.44
C LYS A 490 -41.79 -2.45 5.62
#